data_b67e72c267440fbd5df1660402cefcf1
#
_entry.id   b67e72c267440fbd5df1660402cefcf1
#
_cell.length_a   1.000
_cell.length_b   1.000
_cell.length_c   1.000
_cell.angle_alpha   90.00
_cell.angle_beta   90.00
_cell.angle_gamma   90.00
#
_symmetry.space_group_name_H-M   'P 1'
#
loop_
_entity.id
_entity.type
_entity.pdbx_description
1 polymer ?
#
loop_
_entity_poly.entity_id
_entity_poly.type
_entity_poly.pdbx_seq_one_letter_code
_entity_poly.pdbx_strand_id
1 'polypeptide(L)'
;FVVALGEVRDAVAGEGVTKAAGGDGGKDVPKKGDDWWLMLADRMDLSGLSLAWDDYSDTLVAEAPNGAKETIARLVRTDPKLDLSSLFGVDQQAVAWANQHAVEMLTRDGNGGKIAQATRDMLREALATAVKNGDTDAAIIKMLRTAYAFSPERAELIARTEVRDAQGAGGLIGAKAVGMDEKGWLLSNDEGICPLCEANAAQGWIPIDMAFVSGAQHPLQHPRCRCDAMYRSKPQED
;
A
#
# COMPACT_ATOMS: atom_id res chain seq x y z
N PHE A 1 5.19 1.76 11.98
CA PHE A 1 3.79 1.60 11.54
C PHE A 1 2.92 0.93 12.61
N VAL A 2 3.39 -0.14 13.26
CA VAL A 2 2.64 -0.83 14.34
C VAL A 2 2.31 0.13 15.50
N VAL A 3 3.27 0.94 15.95
CA VAL A 3 3.06 1.94 17.02
C VAL A 3 2.03 2.97 16.59
N ALA A 4 2.17 3.53 15.39
CA ALA A 4 1.25 4.54 14.85
C ALA A 4 -0.20 4.03 14.78
N LEU A 5 -0.42 2.79 14.30
CA LEU A 5 -1.76 2.19 14.29
C LEU A 5 -2.29 1.94 15.71
N GLY A 6 -1.42 1.60 16.67
CA GLY A 6 -1.78 1.43 18.05
C GLY A 6 -2.27 2.73 18.71
N GLU A 7 -1.59 3.83 18.46
CA GLU A 7 -2.00 5.15 19.00
C GLU A 7 -3.32 5.64 18.40
N VAL A 8 -3.51 5.48 17.08
CA VAL A 8 -4.80 5.77 16.44
C VAL A 8 -5.91 4.94 17.05
N ARG A 9 -5.70 3.63 17.23
CA ARG A 9 -6.67 2.73 17.90
C ARG A 9 -7.07 3.25 19.28
N ASP A 10 -6.09 3.66 20.08
CA ASP A 10 -6.33 4.05 21.46
C ASP A 10 -7.05 5.41 21.54
N ALA A 11 -6.73 6.34 20.62
CA ALA A 11 -7.44 7.61 20.47
C ALA A 11 -8.91 7.38 20.08
N VAL A 12 -9.16 6.58 19.05
CA VAL A 12 -10.52 6.25 18.58
C VAL A 12 -11.33 5.55 19.64
N ALA A 13 -10.76 4.57 20.34
CA ALA A 13 -11.44 3.87 21.44
C ALA A 13 -11.69 4.80 22.62
N GLY A 14 -10.79 5.76 22.91
CA GLY A 14 -10.94 6.79 23.91
C GLY A 14 -12.08 7.76 23.60
N GLU A 15 -12.21 8.23 22.37
CA GLU A 15 -13.35 9.06 21.93
C GLU A 15 -14.68 8.32 22.09
N GLY A 16 -14.73 7.04 21.74
CA GLY A 16 -15.91 6.20 21.95
C GLY A 16 -16.28 6.07 23.43
N VAL A 17 -15.30 5.89 24.33
CA VAL A 17 -15.51 5.77 25.79
C VAL A 17 -15.97 7.07 26.41
N THR A 18 -15.35 8.21 26.10
CA THR A 18 -15.72 9.51 26.69
C THR A 18 -17.13 9.93 26.31
N LYS A 19 -17.58 9.62 25.11
CA LYS A 19 -18.95 9.90 24.67
C LYS A 19 -19.98 8.87 25.16
N ALA A 20 -19.58 7.60 25.35
CA ALA A 20 -20.42 6.57 25.93
C ALA A 20 -20.66 6.80 27.45
N ALA A 21 -19.72 7.41 28.15
CA ALA A 21 -19.81 7.67 29.60
C ALA A 21 -20.72 8.87 30.00
N GLY A 22 -21.34 9.58 29.04
CA GLY A 22 -22.33 10.61 29.30
C GLY A 22 -21.79 11.84 30.03
N GLY A 23 -20.72 12.41 29.51
CA GLY A 23 -20.20 13.72 29.94
C GLY A 23 -21.20 14.84 29.63
N ASP A 24 -21.45 15.63 30.62
CA ASP A 24 -22.36 16.77 30.76
C ASP A 24 -22.42 17.74 29.58
N GLY A 25 -23.65 18.01 29.11
CA GLY A 25 -24.12 19.34 28.78
C GLY A 25 -23.57 20.14 27.63
N GLY A 26 -23.25 19.57 26.47
CA GLY A 26 -23.13 20.33 25.22
C GLY A 26 -24.37 20.17 24.34
N LYS A 27 -25.02 21.27 23.93
CA LYS A 27 -26.36 21.29 23.32
C LYS A 27 -26.49 20.69 21.90
N ASP A 28 -25.45 20.07 21.33
CA ASP A 28 -25.45 19.56 19.94
C ASP A 28 -24.83 18.15 19.79
N VAL A 29 -24.85 17.33 20.84
CA VAL A 29 -24.50 15.91 20.69
C VAL A 29 -25.76 15.17 20.27
N PRO A 30 -25.85 14.54 19.07
CA PRO A 30 -26.97 13.68 18.75
C PRO A 30 -27.13 12.65 19.86
N LYS A 31 -28.36 12.48 20.36
CA LYS A 31 -28.66 11.36 21.27
C LYS A 31 -28.14 10.10 20.62
N LYS A 32 -27.43 9.28 21.38
CA LYS A 32 -26.89 7.97 20.98
C LYS A 32 -27.90 7.21 20.13
N GLY A 33 -27.79 7.35 18.81
CA GLY A 33 -28.50 6.60 17.81
C GLY A 33 -27.44 5.95 16.92
N ASP A 34 -27.84 4.98 16.18
CA ASP A 34 -27.02 4.23 15.22
C ASP A 34 -26.20 5.16 14.30
N ASP A 35 -26.75 6.32 13.98
CA ASP A 35 -26.10 7.35 13.14
C ASP A 35 -24.78 7.88 13.70
N TRP A 36 -24.63 7.96 15.04
CA TRP A 36 -23.39 8.47 15.62
C TRP A 36 -22.20 7.54 15.37
N TRP A 37 -22.41 6.23 15.52
CA TRP A 37 -21.36 5.24 15.24
C TRP A 37 -21.00 5.22 13.75
N LEU A 38 -21.97 5.36 12.86
CA LEU A 38 -21.74 5.41 11.43
C LEU A 38 -20.92 6.65 11.00
N MET A 39 -21.14 7.77 11.68
CA MET A 39 -20.40 9.02 11.41
C MET A 39 -18.99 9.01 12.04
N LEU A 40 -18.72 8.14 13.02
CA LEU A 40 -17.43 8.09 13.71
C LEU A 40 -16.27 7.82 12.74
N ALA A 41 -16.43 6.86 11.84
CA ALA A 41 -15.38 6.52 10.88
C ALA A 41 -14.97 7.69 9.98
N ASP A 42 -15.92 8.55 9.59
CA ASP A 42 -15.66 9.72 8.74
C ASP A 42 -14.97 10.86 9.50
N ARG A 43 -15.23 10.97 10.81
CA ARG A 43 -14.67 12.01 11.68
C ARG A 43 -13.42 11.59 12.42
N MET A 44 -12.99 10.37 12.21
CA MET A 44 -11.86 9.79 12.90
C MET A 44 -10.57 10.56 12.61
N ASP A 45 -9.90 10.98 13.65
CA ASP A 45 -8.55 11.53 13.56
C ASP A 45 -7.53 10.38 13.43
N LEU A 46 -6.85 10.33 12.30
CA LEU A 46 -5.81 9.36 12.01
C LEU A 46 -4.41 10.00 12.10
N SER A 47 -4.28 11.19 12.69
CA SER A 47 -3.00 11.90 12.80
C SER A 47 -1.89 11.09 13.46
N GLY A 48 -2.23 10.11 14.31
CA GLY A 48 -1.27 9.14 14.86
C GLY A 48 -0.49 8.37 13.79
N LEU A 49 -1.01 8.22 12.56
CA LEU A 49 -0.27 7.62 11.45
C LEU A 49 0.92 8.49 11.00
N SER A 50 0.94 9.78 11.34
CA SER A 50 2.08 10.68 11.06
C SER A 50 3.38 10.20 11.71
N LEU A 51 3.30 9.49 12.83
CA LEU A 51 4.46 8.88 13.49
C LEU A 51 5.20 7.87 12.62
N ALA A 52 4.53 7.30 11.62
CA ALA A 52 5.12 6.36 10.69
C ALA A 52 5.70 7.04 9.44
N TRP A 53 5.47 8.35 9.24
CA TRP A 53 5.79 9.03 7.99
C TRP A 53 7.26 8.94 7.63
N ASP A 54 8.15 9.32 8.54
CA ASP A 54 9.58 9.39 8.25
C ASP A 54 10.14 7.98 7.95
N ASP A 55 9.87 7.00 8.81
CA ASP A 55 10.28 5.61 8.60
C ASP A 55 9.71 5.03 7.29
N TYR A 56 8.47 5.38 6.97
CA TYR A 56 7.79 4.90 5.76
C TYR A 56 8.41 5.50 4.50
N SER A 57 8.55 6.81 4.45
CA SER A 57 9.13 7.50 3.29
C SER A 57 10.59 7.14 3.08
N ASP A 58 11.39 7.08 4.15
CA ASP A 58 12.81 6.72 4.10
C ASP A 58 13.00 5.28 3.60
N THR A 59 12.12 4.36 4.03
CA THR A 59 12.13 2.97 3.54
C THR A 59 11.90 2.92 2.02
N LEU A 60 10.90 3.62 1.50
CA LEU A 60 10.62 3.63 0.05
C LEU A 60 11.75 4.27 -0.76
N VAL A 61 12.32 5.37 -0.24
CA VAL A 61 13.47 6.06 -0.86
C VAL A 61 14.71 5.16 -0.92
N ALA A 62 14.90 4.27 0.05
CA ALA A 62 15.98 3.28 0.03
C ALA A 62 15.69 2.11 -0.92
N GLU A 63 14.47 1.58 -0.89
CA GLU A 63 14.13 0.34 -1.57
C GLU A 63 13.91 0.49 -3.09
N ALA A 64 13.41 1.62 -3.56
CA ALA A 64 13.24 1.83 -5.00
C ALA A 64 14.57 1.83 -5.77
N PRO A 65 15.64 2.55 -5.36
CA PRO A 65 16.96 2.40 -5.96
C PRO A 65 17.56 0.99 -5.84
N ASN A 66 17.31 0.28 -4.74
CA ASN A 66 17.77 -1.09 -4.57
C ASN A 66 17.12 -2.02 -5.62
N GLY A 67 15.82 -1.90 -5.84
CA GLY A 67 15.12 -2.64 -6.88
C GLY A 67 15.67 -2.39 -8.28
N ALA A 68 16.04 -1.14 -8.61
CA ALA A 68 16.71 -0.80 -9.85
C ALA A 68 18.06 -1.49 -9.98
N LYS A 69 18.91 -1.40 -8.96
CA LYS A 69 20.24 -2.01 -8.92
C LYS A 69 20.19 -3.52 -9.06
N GLU A 70 19.28 -4.19 -8.35
CA GLU A 70 19.09 -5.64 -8.44
C GLU A 70 18.64 -6.09 -9.82
N THR A 71 17.70 -5.36 -10.42
CA THR A 71 17.21 -5.66 -11.77
C THR A 71 18.30 -5.48 -12.80
N ILE A 72 19.04 -4.35 -12.77
CA ILE A 72 20.18 -4.11 -13.67
C ILE A 72 21.22 -5.23 -13.49
N ALA A 73 21.59 -5.57 -12.27
CA ALA A 73 22.57 -6.63 -12.01
C ALA A 73 22.10 -7.99 -12.53
N ARG A 74 20.80 -8.29 -12.45
CA ARG A 74 20.22 -9.51 -13.02
C ARG A 74 20.31 -9.51 -14.53
N LEU A 75 19.93 -8.41 -15.18
CA LEU A 75 19.97 -8.26 -16.66
C LEU A 75 21.39 -8.33 -17.20
N VAL A 76 22.35 -7.66 -16.58
CA VAL A 76 23.78 -7.72 -16.97
C VAL A 76 24.36 -9.14 -16.84
N ARG A 77 23.92 -9.94 -15.86
CA ARG A 77 24.33 -11.36 -15.77
C ARG A 77 23.79 -12.19 -16.95
N THR A 78 22.61 -11.83 -17.46
CA THR A 78 21.99 -12.54 -18.58
C THR A 78 22.55 -12.07 -19.92
N ASP A 79 22.81 -10.78 -20.07
CA ASP A 79 23.45 -10.16 -21.24
C ASP A 79 24.55 -9.16 -20.80
N PRO A 80 25.83 -9.60 -20.74
CA PRO A 80 26.95 -8.75 -20.38
C PRO A 80 27.25 -7.61 -21.39
N LYS A 81 26.59 -7.59 -22.55
CA LYS A 81 26.80 -6.57 -23.59
C LYS A 81 25.81 -5.40 -23.47
N LEU A 82 24.94 -5.40 -22.48
CA LEU A 82 23.99 -4.31 -22.26
C LEU A 82 24.70 -2.96 -22.17
N ASP A 83 24.12 -1.97 -22.81
CA ASP A 83 24.60 -0.58 -22.71
C ASP A 83 24.24 -0.01 -21.35
N LEU A 84 25.26 0.31 -20.57
CA LEU A 84 25.13 0.89 -19.24
C LEU A 84 25.34 2.41 -19.23
N SER A 85 25.46 3.03 -20.39
CA SER A 85 25.71 4.48 -20.51
C SER A 85 24.56 5.34 -19.99
N SER A 86 23.35 4.81 -19.98
CA SER A 86 22.11 5.50 -19.54
C SER A 86 21.79 5.33 -18.06
N LEU A 87 22.69 4.77 -17.25
CA LEU A 87 22.45 4.58 -15.81
C LEU A 87 22.49 5.88 -15.00
N PHE A 88 22.98 6.96 -15.60
CA PHE A 88 22.99 8.26 -14.93
C PHE A 88 21.57 8.71 -14.60
N GLY A 89 21.32 8.98 -13.30
CA GLY A 89 20.02 9.46 -12.85
C GLY A 89 18.98 8.37 -12.51
N VAL A 90 19.28 7.07 -12.66
CA VAL A 90 18.38 5.97 -12.31
C VAL A 90 17.98 6.04 -10.83
N ASP A 91 18.96 6.22 -9.94
CA ASP A 91 18.69 6.36 -8.51
C ASP A 91 17.79 7.57 -8.22
N GLN A 92 18.00 8.70 -8.93
CA GLN A 92 17.19 9.91 -8.77
C GLN A 92 15.75 9.69 -9.24
N GLN A 93 15.53 8.97 -10.34
CA GLN A 93 14.19 8.63 -10.82
C GLN A 93 13.47 7.69 -9.85
N ALA A 94 14.17 6.71 -9.31
CA ALA A 94 13.62 5.80 -8.32
C ALA A 94 13.25 6.52 -7.01
N VAL A 95 14.09 7.43 -6.54
CA VAL A 95 13.80 8.28 -5.37
C VAL A 95 12.62 9.23 -5.64
N ALA A 96 12.55 9.81 -6.84
CA ALA A 96 11.42 10.68 -7.21
C ALA A 96 10.09 9.92 -7.20
N TRP A 97 10.08 8.69 -7.74
CA TRP A 97 8.92 7.81 -7.66
C TRP A 97 8.55 7.50 -6.20
N ALA A 98 9.52 7.12 -5.37
CA ALA A 98 9.30 6.78 -3.97
C ALA A 98 8.67 7.95 -3.18
N ASN A 99 9.17 9.16 -3.38
CA ASN A 99 8.60 10.35 -2.73
C ASN A 99 7.16 10.63 -3.17
N GLN A 100 6.87 10.50 -4.47
CA GLN A 100 5.51 10.67 -4.98
C GLN A 100 4.57 9.61 -4.44
N HIS A 101 5.00 8.35 -4.46
CA HIS A 101 4.22 7.22 -3.94
C HIS A 101 3.96 7.35 -2.44
N ALA A 102 4.98 7.77 -1.66
CA ALA A 102 4.80 7.98 -0.22
C ALA A 102 3.66 8.97 0.08
N VAL A 103 3.63 10.10 -0.61
CA VAL A 103 2.55 11.11 -0.43
C VAL A 103 1.19 10.58 -0.86
N GLU A 104 1.13 9.75 -1.90
CA GLU A 104 -0.11 9.13 -2.37
C GLU A 104 -0.69 8.14 -1.37
N MET A 105 0.16 7.37 -0.72
CA MET A 105 -0.23 6.31 0.22
C MET A 105 -0.50 6.84 1.63
N LEU A 106 0.29 7.79 2.10
CA LEU A 106 0.18 8.38 3.42
C LEU A 106 0.55 9.86 3.35
N THR A 107 -0.25 10.73 3.95
CA THR A 107 0.13 12.14 4.10
C THR A 107 0.92 12.35 5.40
N ARG A 108 1.74 13.42 5.43
CA ARG A 108 2.60 13.70 6.58
C ARG A 108 1.82 13.95 7.87
N ASP A 109 0.57 14.41 7.79
CA ASP A 109 -0.34 14.58 8.92
C ASP A 109 -1.10 13.31 9.33
N GLY A 110 -0.91 12.21 8.58
CA GLY A 110 -1.54 10.92 8.83
C GLY A 110 -3.02 10.82 8.45
N ASN A 111 -3.70 11.92 8.16
CA ASN A 111 -5.15 11.92 7.90
C ASN A 111 -5.53 11.70 6.45
N GLY A 112 -4.58 11.79 5.54
CA GLY A 112 -4.79 11.60 4.10
C GLY A 112 -4.09 10.37 3.55
N GLY A 113 -4.24 10.18 2.23
CA GLY A 113 -3.65 9.07 1.49
C GLY A 113 -4.47 7.78 1.52
N LYS A 114 -4.07 6.82 0.68
CA LYS A 114 -4.80 5.55 0.49
C LYS A 114 -4.86 4.70 1.75
N ILE A 115 -3.80 4.73 2.59
CA ILE A 115 -3.75 3.96 3.84
C ILE A 115 -4.78 4.46 4.85
N ALA A 116 -4.87 5.78 5.04
CA ALA A 116 -5.86 6.40 5.92
C ALA A 116 -7.28 6.13 5.41
N GLN A 117 -7.52 6.27 4.10
CA GLN A 117 -8.82 6.00 3.49
C GLN A 117 -9.22 4.53 3.69
N ALA A 118 -8.34 3.59 3.39
CA ALA A 118 -8.62 2.17 3.60
C ALA A 118 -8.90 1.84 5.08
N THR A 119 -8.24 2.52 6.02
CA THR A 119 -8.51 2.39 7.46
C THR A 119 -9.92 2.84 7.80
N ARG A 120 -10.34 4.01 7.29
CA ARG A 120 -11.72 4.52 7.48
C ARG A 120 -12.77 3.58 6.90
N ASP A 121 -12.53 3.05 5.70
CA ASP A 121 -13.48 2.15 5.02
C ASP A 121 -13.67 0.84 5.79
N MET A 122 -12.59 0.23 6.29
CA MET A 122 -12.68 -0.97 7.13
C MET A 122 -13.47 -0.71 8.41
N LEU A 123 -13.26 0.44 9.05
CA LEU A 123 -13.96 0.79 10.28
C LEU A 123 -15.41 1.14 10.02
N ARG A 124 -15.71 1.82 8.92
CA ARG A 124 -17.09 2.12 8.49
C ARG A 124 -17.88 0.83 8.28
N GLU A 125 -17.30 -0.16 7.62
CA GLU A 125 -17.94 -1.47 7.39
C GLU A 125 -18.17 -2.23 8.72
N ALA A 126 -17.16 -2.25 9.60
CA ALA A 126 -17.27 -2.89 10.92
C ALA A 126 -18.33 -2.23 11.80
N LEU A 127 -18.37 -0.90 11.84
CA LEU A 127 -19.36 -0.13 12.61
C LEU A 127 -20.78 -0.32 12.05
N ALA A 128 -20.93 -0.28 10.71
CA ALA A 128 -22.24 -0.53 10.07
C ALA A 128 -22.78 -1.93 10.41
N THR A 129 -21.90 -2.93 10.45
CA THR A 129 -22.25 -4.29 10.82
C THR A 129 -22.68 -4.38 12.27
N ALA A 130 -21.93 -3.78 13.19
CA ALA A 130 -22.22 -3.77 14.63
C ALA A 130 -23.57 -3.08 14.93
N VAL A 131 -23.81 -1.93 14.31
CA VAL A 131 -25.09 -1.19 14.42
C VAL A 131 -26.26 -2.05 13.89
N LYS A 132 -26.10 -2.66 12.73
CA LYS A 132 -27.12 -3.54 12.14
C LYS A 132 -27.46 -4.74 13.05
N ASN A 133 -26.48 -5.27 13.76
CA ASN A 133 -26.65 -6.38 14.71
C ASN A 133 -27.27 -5.94 16.04
N GLY A 134 -27.38 -4.64 16.30
CA GLY A 134 -27.85 -4.10 17.57
C GLY A 134 -26.84 -4.26 18.70
N ASP A 135 -25.55 -4.24 18.39
CA ASP A 135 -24.48 -4.37 19.37
C ASP A 135 -24.51 -3.22 20.36
N THR A 136 -24.21 -3.51 21.63
CA THR A 136 -24.12 -2.48 22.67
C THR A 136 -22.88 -1.58 22.47
N ASP A 137 -22.92 -0.33 22.96
CA ASP A 137 -21.77 0.58 22.94
C ASP A 137 -20.49 -0.08 23.47
N ALA A 138 -20.60 -0.87 24.55
CA ALA A 138 -19.47 -1.59 25.13
C ALA A 138 -18.89 -2.64 24.15
N ALA A 139 -19.76 -3.34 23.42
CA ALA A 139 -19.34 -4.31 22.41
C ALA A 139 -18.65 -3.61 21.23
N ILE A 140 -19.20 -2.49 20.76
CA ILE A 140 -18.60 -1.68 19.69
C ILE A 140 -17.22 -1.13 20.09
N ILE A 141 -17.08 -0.58 21.30
CA ILE A 141 -15.79 -0.10 21.82
C ILE A 141 -14.77 -1.26 21.89
N LYS A 142 -15.19 -2.43 22.38
CA LYS A 142 -14.33 -3.62 22.41
C LYS A 142 -13.90 -4.03 21.00
N MET A 143 -14.82 -4.04 20.05
CA MET A 143 -14.54 -4.34 18.63
C MET A 143 -13.53 -3.35 18.05
N LEU A 144 -13.68 -2.03 18.28
CA LEU A 144 -12.73 -1.02 17.81
C LEU A 144 -11.32 -1.25 18.35
N ARG A 145 -11.17 -1.62 19.64
CA ARG A 145 -9.86 -1.91 20.26
C ARG A 145 -9.16 -3.12 19.66
N THR A 146 -9.91 -4.05 19.11
CA THR A 146 -9.39 -5.28 18.49
C THR A 146 -9.54 -5.31 16.97
N ALA A 147 -9.94 -4.19 16.36
CA ALA A 147 -10.19 -4.12 14.92
C ALA A 147 -8.91 -4.41 14.13
N TYR A 148 -9.05 -5.26 13.11
CA TYR A 148 -7.96 -5.57 12.18
C TYR A 148 -7.32 -4.31 11.57
N ALA A 149 -8.13 -3.26 11.37
CA ALA A 149 -7.66 -1.97 10.86
C ALA A 149 -6.45 -1.39 11.64
N PHE A 150 -6.27 -1.77 12.90
CA PHE A 150 -5.18 -1.32 13.78
C PHE A 150 -4.25 -2.45 14.23
N SER A 151 -4.37 -3.62 13.64
CA SER A 151 -3.59 -4.79 14.07
C SER A 151 -2.14 -4.73 13.62
N PRO A 152 -1.21 -5.35 14.38
CA PRO A 152 0.18 -5.51 13.95
C PRO A 152 0.30 -6.28 12.64
N GLU A 153 -0.56 -7.26 12.40
CA GLU A 153 -0.58 -8.06 11.18
C GLU A 153 -0.90 -7.21 9.95
N ARG A 154 -1.83 -6.24 10.09
CA ARG A 154 -2.10 -5.28 9.01
C ARG A 154 -0.93 -4.34 8.78
N ALA A 155 -0.30 -3.84 9.85
CA ALA A 155 0.87 -2.99 9.74
C ALA A 155 2.02 -3.69 9.01
N GLU A 156 2.29 -4.96 9.35
CA GLU A 156 3.29 -5.78 8.68
C GLU A 156 2.92 -6.01 7.20
N LEU A 157 1.65 -6.28 6.92
CA LEU A 157 1.18 -6.47 5.55
C LEU A 157 1.39 -5.20 4.70
N ILE A 158 1.07 -4.03 5.23
CA ILE A 158 1.31 -2.75 4.55
C ILE A 158 2.82 -2.60 4.29
N ALA A 159 3.66 -2.70 5.32
CA ALA A 159 5.09 -2.52 5.18
C ALA A 159 5.70 -3.45 4.10
N ARG A 160 5.38 -4.74 4.13
CA ARG A 160 5.84 -5.71 3.13
C ARG A 160 5.35 -5.41 1.72
N THR A 161 4.10 -4.94 1.59
CA THR A 161 3.50 -4.60 0.31
C THR A 161 4.22 -3.40 -0.30
N GLU A 162 4.41 -2.35 0.48
CA GLU A 162 5.02 -1.10 0.02
C GLU A 162 6.50 -1.26 -0.34
N VAL A 163 7.27 -2.03 0.46
CA VAL A 163 8.66 -2.37 0.13
C VAL A 163 8.75 -3.09 -1.22
N ARG A 164 7.89 -4.08 -1.45
CA ARG A 164 7.90 -4.81 -2.74
C ARG A 164 7.43 -3.95 -3.90
N ASP A 165 6.49 -3.05 -3.68
CA ASP A 165 6.04 -2.11 -4.70
C ASP A 165 7.17 -1.15 -5.10
N ALA A 166 7.90 -0.61 -4.11
CA ALA A 166 9.07 0.23 -4.33
C ALA A 166 10.17 -0.50 -5.12
N GLN A 167 10.48 -1.75 -4.74
CA GLN A 167 11.45 -2.58 -5.46
C GLN A 167 10.99 -2.88 -6.89
N GLY A 168 9.70 -3.17 -7.11
CA GLY A 168 9.13 -3.42 -8.42
C GLY A 168 9.19 -2.19 -9.34
N ALA A 169 8.83 -1.02 -8.82
CA ALA A 169 8.92 0.25 -9.52
C ALA A 169 10.37 0.59 -9.89
N GLY A 170 11.28 0.44 -8.92
CA GLY A 170 12.70 0.61 -9.15
C GLY A 170 13.22 -0.35 -10.22
N GLY A 171 12.80 -1.62 -10.17
CA GLY A 171 13.15 -2.62 -11.17
C GLY A 171 12.72 -2.24 -12.59
N LEU A 172 11.50 -1.71 -12.75
CA LEU A 172 11.02 -1.19 -14.03
C LEU A 172 11.86 0.00 -14.52
N ILE A 173 12.20 0.94 -13.63
CA ILE A 173 13.07 2.09 -13.94
C ILE A 173 14.45 1.60 -14.39
N GLY A 174 15.04 0.65 -13.65
CA GLY A 174 16.34 0.07 -13.98
C GLY A 174 16.33 -0.67 -15.31
N ALA A 175 15.29 -1.46 -15.61
CA ALA A 175 15.15 -2.16 -16.89
C ALA A 175 15.06 -1.21 -18.08
N LYS A 176 14.28 -0.12 -17.94
CA LYS A 176 14.20 0.94 -18.96
C LYS A 176 15.55 1.60 -19.21
N ALA A 177 16.31 1.88 -18.15
CA ALA A 177 17.61 2.54 -18.22
C ALA A 177 18.66 1.72 -18.97
N VAL A 178 18.59 0.39 -18.95
CA VAL A 178 19.47 -0.49 -19.72
C VAL A 178 18.88 -0.93 -21.07
N GLY A 179 17.84 -0.24 -21.55
CA GLY A 179 17.30 -0.40 -22.89
C GLY A 179 16.45 -1.65 -23.11
N MET A 180 15.77 -2.14 -22.07
CA MET A 180 14.76 -3.18 -22.26
C MET A 180 13.53 -2.61 -22.97
N ASP A 181 13.01 -3.34 -23.94
CA ASP A 181 11.88 -2.93 -24.78
C ASP A 181 10.56 -3.51 -24.31
N GLU A 182 10.61 -4.69 -23.69
CA GLU A 182 9.44 -5.45 -23.29
C GLU A 182 9.54 -5.94 -21.86
N LYS A 183 8.36 -6.10 -21.26
CA LYS A 183 8.18 -6.69 -19.93
C LYS A 183 7.16 -7.81 -19.98
N GLY A 184 7.29 -8.76 -19.05
CA GLY A 184 6.36 -9.85 -18.82
C GLY A 184 6.07 -10.04 -17.34
N TRP A 185 4.94 -10.66 -17.06
CA TRP A 185 4.51 -10.99 -15.70
C TRP A 185 4.90 -12.42 -15.38
N LEU A 186 5.80 -12.60 -14.41
CA LEU A 186 6.22 -13.92 -13.93
C LEU A 186 5.35 -14.31 -12.74
N LEU A 187 4.54 -15.35 -12.92
CA LEU A 187 3.75 -15.93 -11.83
C LEU A 187 4.67 -16.58 -10.79
N SER A 188 4.30 -16.48 -9.51
CA SER A 188 4.93 -17.33 -8.48
C SER A 188 4.55 -18.78 -8.70
N ASN A 189 5.41 -19.72 -8.23
CA ASN A 189 5.12 -21.16 -8.30
C ASN A 189 4.22 -21.66 -7.17
N ASP A 190 3.57 -20.74 -6.46
CA ASP A 190 2.74 -21.06 -5.30
C ASP A 190 1.31 -21.41 -5.69
N GLU A 191 0.62 -22.16 -4.84
CA GLU A 191 -0.81 -22.37 -4.96
C GLU A 191 -1.59 -21.07 -4.70
N GLY A 192 -2.71 -20.91 -5.39
CA GLY A 192 -3.62 -19.77 -5.16
C GLY A 192 -3.22 -18.47 -5.87
N ILE A 193 -2.73 -18.55 -7.09
CA ILE A 193 -2.51 -17.38 -7.95
C ILE A 193 -3.85 -16.70 -8.22
N CYS A 194 -3.90 -15.37 -8.09
CA CYS A 194 -5.14 -14.63 -8.32
C CYS A 194 -5.44 -14.47 -9.83
N PRO A 195 -6.74 -14.43 -10.22
CA PRO A 195 -7.12 -14.30 -11.63
C PRO A 195 -6.54 -13.07 -12.34
N LEU A 196 -6.30 -11.95 -11.62
CA LEU A 196 -5.66 -10.76 -12.21
C LEU A 196 -4.20 -10.99 -12.54
N CYS A 197 -3.46 -11.70 -11.68
CA CYS A 197 -2.08 -12.09 -11.97
C CYS A 197 -1.99 -13.06 -13.15
N GLU A 198 -2.93 -14.02 -13.23
CA GLU A 198 -3.04 -14.93 -14.38
C GLU A 198 -3.33 -14.17 -15.67
N ALA A 199 -4.27 -13.22 -15.64
CA ALA A 199 -4.61 -12.39 -16.80
C ALA A 199 -3.42 -11.51 -17.26
N ASN A 200 -2.63 -10.95 -16.31
CA ASN A 200 -1.42 -10.21 -16.64
C ASN A 200 -0.38 -11.12 -17.30
N ALA A 201 -0.15 -12.31 -16.76
CA ALA A 201 0.80 -13.26 -17.31
C ALA A 201 0.38 -13.79 -18.68
N ALA A 202 -0.90 -13.99 -18.92
CA ALA A 202 -1.47 -14.44 -20.17
C ALA A 202 -1.23 -13.47 -21.34
N GLN A 203 -0.93 -12.18 -21.05
CA GLN A 203 -0.54 -11.23 -22.10
C GLN A 203 0.83 -11.54 -22.72
N GLY A 204 1.66 -12.35 -22.05
CA GLY A 204 3.03 -12.62 -22.48
C GLY A 204 3.90 -11.35 -22.39
N TRP A 205 4.67 -11.11 -23.45
CA TRP A 205 5.53 -9.93 -23.53
C TRP A 205 4.77 -8.74 -24.07
N ILE A 206 4.79 -7.62 -23.35
CA ILE A 206 4.19 -6.35 -23.72
C ILE A 206 5.24 -5.25 -23.76
N PRO A 207 5.04 -4.15 -24.52
CA PRO A 207 5.91 -2.99 -24.49
C PRO A 207 6.16 -2.52 -23.06
N ILE A 208 7.40 -2.16 -22.72
CA ILE A 208 7.82 -1.84 -21.37
C ILE A 208 7.05 -0.67 -20.77
N ASP A 209 6.57 0.28 -21.57
CA ASP A 209 5.78 1.44 -21.14
C ASP A 209 4.29 1.17 -21.04
N MET A 210 3.81 0.04 -21.54
CA MET A 210 2.40 -0.32 -21.53
C MET A 210 2.00 -0.87 -20.16
N ALA A 211 0.81 -0.49 -19.66
CA ALA A 211 0.24 -1.14 -18.46
C ALA A 211 -0.22 -2.57 -18.78
N PHE A 212 -0.12 -3.46 -17.81
CA PHE A 212 -0.77 -4.77 -17.89
C PHE A 212 -2.30 -4.61 -17.90
N VAL A 213 -3.02 -5.65 -18.30
CA VAL A 213 -4.49 -5.63 -18.41
C VAL A 213 -5.18 -5.25 -17.09
N SER A 214 -4.56 -5.51 -15.97
CA SER A 214 -5.02 -5.07 -14.64
C SER A 214 -4.84 -3.59 -14.34
N GLY A 215 -4.15 -2.84 -15.21
CA GLY A 215 -3.73 -1.45 -15.01
C GLY A 215 -2.39 -1.31 -14.28
N ALA A 216 -1.80 -2.39 -13.76
CA ALA A 216 -0.51 -2.34 -13.09
C ALA A 216 0.64 -2.07 -14.08
N GLN A 217 1.65 -1.30 -13.63
CA GLN A 217 2.87 -1.08 -14.42
C GLN A 217 3.94 -2.15 -14.17
N HIS A 218 3.93 -2.77 -13.02
CA HIS A 218 4.83 -3.85 -12.58
C HIS A 218 4.10 -4.76 -11.59
N PRO A 219 4.56 -5.98 -11.31
CA PRO A 219 4.11 -6.70 -10.13
C PRO A 219 4.52 -5.91 -8.88
N LEU A 220 3.53 -5.57 -8.16
CA LEU A 220 2.61 -6.17 -7.25
C LEU A 220 1.15 -5.82 -7.63
N GLN A 221 0.26 -6.80 -7.77
CA GLN A 221 -1.16 -6.54 -8.11
C GLN A 221 -2.03 -6.33 -6.86
N HIS A 222 -1.66 -6.92 -5.74
CA HIS A 222 -2.44 -6.93 -4.50
C HIS A 222 -1.54 -7.26 -3.31
N PRO A 223 -1.94 -6.94 -2.07
CA PRO A 223 -1.23 -7.40 -0.88
C PRO A 223 -0.98 -8.92 -0.92
N ARG A 224 0.21 -9.35 -0.50
CA ARG A 224 0.70 -10.73 -0.56
C ARG A 224 0.93 -11.29 -1.97
N CYS A 225 0.90 -10.48 -3.01
CA CYS A 225 1.34 -10.90 -4.33
C CYS A 225 2.83 -11.29 -4.29
N ARG A 226 3.17 -12.42 -4.92
CA ARG A 226 4.54 -12.96 -4.99
C ARG A 226 5.05 -13.09 -6.42
N CYS A 227 4.32 -12.51 -7.37
CA CYS A 227 4.73 -12.44 -8.76
C CYS A 227 5.94 -11.51 -8.92
N ASP A 228 6.69 -11.68 -10.01
CA ASP A 228 7.85 -10.86 -10.36
C ASP A 228 7.75 -10.38 -11.80
N ALA A 229 8.62 -9.44 -12.20
CA ALA A 229 8.72 -8.96 -13.56
C ALA A 229 9.88 -9.61 -14.31
N MET A 230 9.63 -9.89 -15.58
CA MET A 230 10.66 -10.23 -16.57
C MET A 230 10.83 -9.07 -17.54
N TYR A 231 12.04 -8.89 -18.04
CA TYR A 231 12.37 -7.85 -19.01
C TYR A 231 13.24 -8.43 -20.11
N ARG A 232 13.07 -7.94 -21.35
CA ARG A 232 13.92 -8.31 -22.47
C ARG A 232 14.03 -7.18 -23.51
N SER A 233 15.08 -7.22 -24.32
CA SER A 233 15.13 -6.49 -25.57
C SER A 233 14.21 -7.16 -26.59
N LYS A 234 13.59 -6.38 -27.45
CA LYS A 234 12.76 -6.92 -28.54
C LYS A 234 13.64 -7.77 -29.47
N PRO A 235 13.18 -9.00 -29.85
CA PRO A 235 13.90 -9.77 -30.82
C PRO A 235 14.13 -8.94 -32.13
N GLN A 236 15.34 -8.94 -32.63
CA GLN A 236 15.59 -8.34 -33.93
C GLN A 236 14.86 -9.19 -34.99
N GLU A 237 14.02 -8.54 -35.78
CA GLU A 237 13.44 -9.19 -36.95
C GLU A 237 14.57 -9.30 -37.99
N ASP A 238 14.96 -10.53 -38.36
CA ASP A 238 15.93 -10.83 -39.42
C ASP A 238 15.36 -10.51 -40.82
#